data_e276294690db33086d2dc04cdaa38d3d
#
_entry.id   e276294690db33086d2dc04cdaa38d3d
#
_cell.length_a   1.000
_cell.length_b   1.000
_cell.length_c   1.000
_cell.angle_alpha   90.00
_cell.angle_beta   90.00
_cell.angle_gamma   90.00
#
_symmetry.space_group_name_H-M   'P 1'
#
loop_
_entity.id
_entity.type
_entity.pdbx_description
1 polymer ?
#
loop_
_entity_poly.entity_id
_entity_poly.type
_entity_poly.pdbx_seq_one_letter_code
_entity_poly.pdbx_strand_id
1 'polypeptide(L)'
;LNRMNDVIDGCRVVGSVKVDGTEILDDGIDAVQLRRRVGMVFQKPNPFPKSIYDNIAYGPRIHGLSRDKDDLDEMVQSSLEKAGLWGEVKERLQQPGTGLSGGQQQRLCIARAIAVRPDVILMDEPCSALDPIATAKIEELIDELRESFSIVIVTHSMQQAARVSQRTAFFHLGVLVEVGETERIFTNP
;
A
#
# COMPACT_ATOMS: atom_id res chain seq x y z
N LEU A 1 -6.19 10.64 -1.85
CA LEU A 1 -7.22 9.82 -1.20
C LEU A 1 -7.05 9.71 0.33
N ASN A 2 -5.84 9.70 0.89
CA ASN A 2 -5.60 9.58 2.34
C ASN A 2 -5.13 10.90 3.00
N ARG A 3 -5.29 12.03 2.35
CA ARG A 3 -4.91 13.37 2.83
C ARG A 3 -3.42 13.52 3.21
N MET A 4 -2.52 12.75 2.58
CA MET A 4 -1.06 12.96 2.77
C MET A 4 -0.58 14.30 2.22
N ASN A 5 -1.30 14.88 1.26
CA ASN A 5 -1.05 16.22 0.75
C ASN A 5 -1.23 17.34 1.80
N ASP A 6 -1.98 17.09 2.90
CA ASP A 6 -2.17 18.08 3.98
C ASP A 6 -0.86 18.44 4.70
N VAL A 7 0.17 17.57 4.60
CA VAL A 7 1.50 17.83 5.20
C VAL A 7 2.45 18.56 4.24
N ILE A 8 1.97 18.92 3.05
CA ILE A 8 2.78 19.61 2.03
C ILE A 8 2.35 21.09 2.01
N ASP A 9 3.25 21.98 2.41
CA ASP A 9 2.99 23.41 2.44
C ASP A 9 2.56 23.93 1.06
N GLY A 10 1.47 24.70 1.05
CA GLY A 10 0.91 25.30 -0.17
C GLY A 10 0.13 24.33 -1.08
N CYS A 11 0.03 23.05 -0.75
CA CYS A 11 -0.79 22.11 -1.50
C CYS A 11 -2.28 22.30 -1.15
N ARG A 12 -3.09 22.54 -2.18
CA ARG A 12 -4.55 22.66 -2.03
C ARG A 12 -5.26 21.69 -2.95
N VAL A 13 -6.19 20.92 -2.39
CA VAL A 13 -7.10 20.07 -3.14
C VAL A 13 -8.48 20.71 -3.20
N VAL A 14 -9.06 20.76 -4.38
CA VAL A 14 -10.41 21.33 -4.62
C VAL A 14 -11.25 20.31 -5.36
N GLY A 15 -12.50 20.20 -4.98
CA GLY A 15 -13.46 19.27 -5.54
C GLY A 15 -14.10 18.38 -4.49
N SER A 16 -14.61 17.22 -4.90
CA SER A 16 -15.22 16.23 -4.01
C SER A 16 -14.51 14.90 -4.17
N VAL A 17 -14.08 14.31 -3.07
CA VAL A 17 -13.46 12.99 -3.04
C VAL A 17 -14.15 12.16 -1.95
N LYS A 18 -14.76 11.05 -2.36
CA LYS A 18 -15.50 10.18 -1.44
C LYS A 18 -14.84 8.82 -1.31
N VAL A 19 -14.73 8.35 -0.06
CA VAL A 19 -14.36 6.99 0.27
C VAL A 19 -15.55 6.36 0.99
N ASP A 20 -16.12 5.32 0.41
CA ASP A 20 -17.31 4.65 0.93
C ASP A 20 -18.47 5.63 1.25
N GLY A 21 -18.74 6.53 0.30
CA GLY A 21 -19.78 7.55 0.41
C GLY A 21 -19.43 8.75 1.31
N THR A 22 -18.36 8.70 2.10
CA THR A 22 -17.95 9.76 3.00
C THR A 22 -17.03 10.74 2.27
N GLU A 23 -17.39 12.06 2.30
CA GLU A 23 -16.54 13.13 1.76
C GLU A 23 -15.28 13.29 2.62
N ILE A 24 -14.11 13.07 2.03
CA ILE A 24 -12.85 13.06 2.80
C ILE A 24 -12.11 14.39 2.82
N LEU A 25 -12.60 15.38 2.08
CA LEU A 25 -12.01 16.73 2.07
C LEU A 25 -12.64 17.67 3.10
N ASP A 26 -13.71 17.24 3.79
CA ASP A 26 -14.36 18.02 4.82
C ASP A 26 -13.44 18.24 6.02
N ASP A 27 -13.53 19.42 6.63
CA ASP A 27 -12.70 19.84 7.78
C ASP A 27 -12.92 18.95 9.02
N GLY A 28 -14.09 18.32 9.15
CA GLY A 28 -14.44 17.44 10.27
C GLY A 28 -13.86 16.02 10.18
N ILE A 29 -13.17 15.68 9.12
CA ILE A 29 -12.60 14.33 8.94
C ILE A 29 -11.34 14.14 9.78
N ASP A 30 -11.37 13.11 10.63
CA ASP A 30 -10.19 12.66 11.36
C ASP A 30 -9.20 11.98 10.38
N ALA A 31 -8.12 12.69 10.07
CA ALA A 31 -7.09 12.20 9.14
C ALA A 31 -6.37 10.93 9.64
N VAL A 32 -6.33 10.68 10.96
CA VAL A 32 -5.73 9.46 11.53
C VAL A 32 -6.62 8.26 11.22
N GLN A 33 -7.93 8.39 11.45
CA GLN A 33 -8.88 7.35 11.12
C GLN A 33 -8.98 7.12 9.60
N LEU A 34 -8.93 8.17 8.80
CA LEU A 34 -8.88 8.05 7.35
C LEU A 34 -7.64 7.27 6.89
N ARG A 35 -6.45 7.58 7.41
CA ARG A 35 -5.19 6.90 7.06
C ARG A 35 -5.11 5.46 7.56
N ARG A 36 -5.89 5.10 8.57
CA ARG A 36 -6.08 3.70 8.96
C ARG A 36 -6.88 2.94 7.91
N ARG A 37 -7.95 3.55 7.36
CA ARG A 37 -8.80 2.95 6.32
C ARG A 37 -8.17 2.97 4.94
N VAL A 38 -7.34 3.98 4.65
CA VAL A 38 -6.68 4.17 3.35
C VAL A 38 -5.16 4.14 3.57
N GLY A 39 -4.60 2.93 3.49
CA GLY A 39 -3.17 2.67 3.65
C GLY A 39 -2.36 3.22 2.47
N MET A 40 -1.05 3.44 2.69
CA MET A 40 -0.13 3.95 1.65
C MET A 40 1.18 3.15 1.64
N VAL A 41 1.57 2.72 0.45
CA VAL A 41 2.89 2.16 0.14
C VAL A 41 3.59 3.12 -0.79
N PHE A 42 4.76 3.61 -0.39
CA PHE A 42 5.51 4.64 -1.12
C PHE A 42 6.43 4.00 -2.16
N GLN A 43 6.79 4.80 -3.16
CA GLN A 43 7.72 4.44 -4.22
C GLN A 43 9.06 3.93 -3.67
N LYS A 44 9.64 4.67 -2.72
CA LYS A 44 10.85 4.27 -2.03
C LYS A 44 10.47 3.54 -0.74
N PRO A 45 10.93 2.30 -0.54
CA PRO A 45 10.69 1.59 0.71
C PRO A 45 11.10 2.41 1.92
N ASN A 46 10.24 2.50 2.92
CA ASN A 46 10.45 3.32 4.11
C ASN A 46 10.15 2.55 5.40
N PRO A 47 10.85 1.42 5.65
CA PRO A 47 10.69 0.74 6.91
C PRO A 47 11.07 1.65 8.07
N PHE A 48 10.36 1.56 9.19
CA PHE A 48 10.76 2.26 10.39
C PHE A 48 12.12 1.75 10.88
N PRO A 49 12.94 2.58 11.56
CA PRO A 49 14.21 2.16 12.17
C PRO A 49 13.93 1.33 13.44
N LYS A 50 13.19 0.25 13.27
CA LYS A 50 12.70 -0.70 14.26
C LYS A 50 12.88 -2.12 13.74
N SER A 51 12.61 -3.12 14.59
CA SER A 51 12.62 -4.52 14.17
C SER A 51 11.60 -4.80 13.06
N ILE A 52 11.76 -5.92 12.35
CA ILE A 52 10.78 -6.42 11.38
C ILE A 52 9.43 -6.58 12.06
N TYR A 53 9.41 -7.20 13.24
CA TYR A 53 8.22 -7.35 14.06
C TYR A 53 7.55 -6.01 14.38
N ASP A 54 8.30 -5.06 14.93
CA ASP A 54 7.74 -3.77 15.34
C ASP A 54 7.31 -2.87 14.18
N ASN A 55 7.85 -3.07 12.98
CA ASN A 55 7.34 -2.40 11.79
C ASN A 55 5.88 -2.74 11.53
N ILE A 56 5.50 -4.01 11.71
CA ILE A 56 4.14 -4.49 11.46
C ILE A 56 3.25 -4.26 12.68
N ALA A 57 3.73 -4.58 13.88
CA ALA A 57 2.99 -4.46 15.13
C ALA A 57 2.64 -3.02 15.50
N TYR A 58 3.33 -2.03 14.92
CA TYR A 58 3.13 -0.61 15.22
C TYR A 58 1.68 -0.15 14.99
N GLY A 59 1.15 -0.38 13.80
CA GLY A 59 -0.21 0.02 13.44
C GLY A 59 -1.27 -0.64 14.34
N PRO A 60 -1.30 -1.97 14.45
CA PRO A 60 -2.19 -2.66 15.36
C PRO A 60 -2.16 -2.16 16.80
N ARG A 61 -0.96 -1.87 17.35
CA ARG A 61 -0.82 -1.34 18.71
C ARG A 61 -1.43 0.04 18.89
N ILE A 62 -1.11 1.00 18.02
CA ILE A 62 -1.59 2.39 18.18
C ILE A 62 -3.08 2.53 17.93
N HIS A 63 -3.67 1.61 17.16
CA HIS A 63 -5.10 1.60 16.88
C HIS A 63 -5.89 0.65 17.79
N GLY A 64 -5.24 -0.01 18.75
CA GLY A 64 -5.90 -0.94 19.68
C GLY A 64 -6.58 -2.11 18.98
N LEU A 65 -5.97 -2.66 17.91
CA LEU A 65 -6.58 -3.72 17.10
C LEU A 65 -6.33 -5.12 17.66
N SER A 66 -5.30 -5.29 18.49
CA SER A 66 -4.99 -6.55 19.16
C SER A 66 -5.56 -6.56 20.58
N ARG A 67 -6.10 -7.69 21.00
CA ARG A 67 -6.64 -7.93 22.35
C ARG A 67 -5.52 -8.16 23.37
N ASP A 68 -4.53 -8.92 22.96
CA ASP A 68 -3.39 -9.34 23.78
C ASP A 68 -2.14 -9.52 22.89
N LYS A 69 -1.09 -10.09 23.46
CA LYS A 69 0.16 -10.32 22.76
C LYS A 69 0.04 -11.44 21.71
N ASP A 70 -0.69 -12.50 22.00
CA ASP A 70 -0.83 -13.64 21.10
C ASP A 70 -1.60 -13.25 19.84
N ASP A 71 -2.69 -12.49 20.01
CA ASP A 71 -3.44 -11.88 18.89
C ASP A 71 -2.55 -10.97 18.02
N LEU A 72 -1.67 -10.17 18.67
CA LEU A 72 -0.71 -9.32 17.96
C LEU A 72 0.32 -10.15 17.18
N ASP A 73 0.84 -11.22 17.79
CA ASP A 73 1.80 -12.12 17.16
C ASP A 73 1.17 -12.80 15.93
N GLU A 74 -0.09 -13.23 16.02
CA GLU A 74 -0.86 -13.77 14.89
C GLU A 74 -1.06 -12.73 13.78
N MET A 75 -1.40 -11.50 14.13
CA MET A 75 -1.54 -10.40 13.16
C MET A 75 -0.22 -10.13 12.41
N VAL A 76 0.91 -10.13 13.14
CA VAL A 76 2.24 -9.94 12.53
C VAL A 76 2.59 -11.09 11.60
N GLN A 77 2.40 -12.32 12.03
CA GLN A 77 2.67 -13.51 11.22
C GLN A 77 1.81 -13.51 9.95
N SER A 78 0.50 -13.38 10.11
CA SER A 78 -0.45 -13.36 8.97
C SER A 78 -0.13 -12.25 7.96
N SER A 79 0.28 -11.07 8.43
CA SER A 79 0.66 -9.96 7.55
C SER A 79 1.94 -10.26 6.77
N LEU A 80 2.92 -10.91 7.39
CA LEU A 80 4.16 -11.34 6.74
C LEU A 80 3.91 -12.49 5.75
N GLU A 81 3.03 -13.41 6.08
CA GLU A 81 2.62 -14.50 5.18
C GLU A 81 1.94 -13.94 3.94
N LYS A 82 0.94 -13.07 4.12
CA LYS A 82 0.25 -12.40 3.02
C LYS A 82 1.18 -11.56 2.15
N ALA A 83 2.26 -11.00 2.71
CA ALA A 83 3.28 -10.26 1.97
C ALA A 83 4.36 -11.16 1.35
N GLY A 84 4.23 -12.49 1.41
CA GLY A 84 5.20 -13.45 0.91
C GLY A 84 6.59 -13.32 1.54
N LEU A 85 6.65 -12.81 2.80
CA LEU A 85 7.92 -12.49 3.45
C LEU A 85 8.22 -13.40 4.66
N TRP A 86 7.23 -14.06 5.23
CA TRP A 86 7.34 -14.88 6.45
C TRP A 86 8.47 -15.91 6.37
N GLY A 87 8.53 -16.70 5.31
CA GLY A 87 9.54 -17.75 5.11
C GLY A 87 10.98 -17.22 5.12
N GLU A 88 11.18 -15.94 4.76
CA GLU A 88 12.50 -15.32 4.68
C GLU A 88 12.95 -14.67 6.00
N VAL A 89 11.98 -14.34 6.91
CA VAL A 89 12.27 -13.47 8.08
C VAL A 89 11.86 -14.07 9.42
N LYS A 90 11.12 -15.16 9.48
CA LYS A 90 10.56 -15.73 10.72
C LYS A 90 11.60 -15.99 11.82
N GLU A 91 12.83 -16.36 11.45
CA GLU A 91 13.93 -16.62 12.40
C GLU A 91 14.67 -15.34 12.85
N ARG A 92 14.30 -14.18 12.31
CA ARG A 92 15.00 -12.91 12.57
C ARG A 92 14.06 -11.71 12.74
N LEU A 93 12.87 -11.92 13.27
CA LEU A 93 11.84 -10.89 13.45
C LEU A 93 12.30 -9.69 14.29
N GLN A 94 13.27 -9.90 15.20
CA GLN A 94 13.82 -8.85 16.05
C GLN A 94 14.96 -8.08 15.39
N GLN A 95 15.42 -8.48 14.19
CA GLN A 95 16.43 -7.72 13.46
C GLN A 95 15.84 -6.45 12.85
N PRO A 96 16.67 -5.40 12.62
CA PRO A 96 16.20 -4.16 12.00
C PRO A 96 15.59 -4.38 10.61
N GLY A 97 14.40 -3.83 10.38
CA GLY A 97 13.74 -3.89 9.06
C GLY A 97 14.53 -3.18 7.96
N THR A 98 15.35 -2.19 8.33
CA THR A 98 16.23 -1.47 7.39
C THR A 98 17.40 -2.30 6.88
N GLY A 99 17.71 -3.44 7.50
CA GLY A 99 18.75 -4.37 7.05
C GLY A 99 18.31 -5.36 5.97
N LEU A 100 17.05 -5.31 5.56
CA LEU A 100 16.48 -6.14 4.49
C LEU A 100 16.90 -5.63 3.09
N SER A 101 16.85 -6.49 2.07
CA SER A 101 17.02 -6.06 0.67
C SER A 101 15.88 -5.14 0.23
N GLY A 102 16.05 -4.36 -0.85
CA GLY A 102 15.04 -3.43 -1.35
C GLY A 102 13.66 -4.07 -1.56
N GLY A 103 13.62 -5.22 -2.23
CA GLY A 103 12.38 -5.96 -2.44
C GLY A 103 11.76 -6.52 -1.15
N GLN A 104 12.60 -6.95 -0.19
CA GLN A 104 12.12 -7.36 1.13
C GLN A 104 11.60 -6.18 1.93
N GLN A 105 12.25 -5.01 1.87
CA GLN A 105 11.77 -3.77 2.52
C GLN A 105 10.43 -3.34 1.93
N GLN A 106 10.24 -3.43 0.62
CA GLN A 106 8.97 -3.09 -0.02
C GLN A 106 7.85 -4.03 0.46
N ARG A 107 8.10 -5.34 0.49
CA ARG A 107 7.14 -6.32 1.03
C ARG A 107 6.87 -6.10 2.52
N LEU A 108 7.87 -5.69 3.31
CA LEU A 108 7.68 -5.30 4.70
C LEU A 108 6.76 -4.06 4.82
N CYS A 109 6.92 -3.06 3.95
CA CYS A 109 6.04 -1.88 3.92
C CYS A 109 4.61 -2.26 3.52
N ILE A 110 4.43 -3.21 2.60
CA ILE A 110 3.11 -3.75 2.25
C ILE A 110 2.52 -4.52 3.45
N ALA A 111 3.29 -5.42 4.08
CA ALA A 111 2.86 -6.14 5.29
C ALA A 111 2.40 -5.17 6.40
N ARG A 112 3.15 -4.09 6.62
CA ARG A 112 2.78 -3.03 7.57
C ARG A 112 1.47 -2.35 7.19
N ALA A 113 1.25 -2.07 5.91
CA ALA A 113 0.03 -1.42 5.45
C ALA A 113 -1.21 -2.31 5.62
N ILE A 114 -1.11 -3.61 5.35
CA ILE A 114 -2.24 -4.55 5.47
C ILE A 114 -2.53 -4.99 6.91
N ALA A 115 -1.58 -4.83 7.83
CA ALA A 115 -1.72 -5.25 9.23
C ALA A 115 -2.87 -4.55 9.96
N VAL A 116 -3.22 -3.32 9.56
CA VAL A 116 -4.35 -2.57 10.12
C VAL A 116 -5.68 -2.86 9.41
N ARG A 117 -5.69 -3.79 8.45
CA ARG A 117 -6.85 -4.19 7.65
C ARG A 117 -7.55 -2.99 7.01
N PRO A 118 -6.87 -2.24 6.13
CA PRO A 118 -7.44 -1.07 5.48
C PRO A 118 -8.52 -1.47 4.46
N ASP A 119 -9.41 -0.54 4.12
CA ASP A 119 -10.38 -0.73 3.04
C ASP A 119 -9.73 -0.56 1.66
N VAL A 120 -8.75 0.35 1.59
CA VAL A 120 -8.03 0.71 0.35
C VAL A 120 -6.52 0.75 0.61
N ILE A 121 -5.75 0.24 -0.33
CA ILE A 121 -4.28 0.37 -0.34
C ILE A 121 -3.88 1.22 -1.54
N LEU A 122 -3.24 2.35 -1.28
CA LEU A 122 -2.60 3.17 -2.30
C LEU A 122 -1.15 2.71 -2.48
N MET A 123 -0.72 2.50 -3.70
CA MET A 123 0.65 2.14 -4.04
C MET A 123 1.21 3.14 -5.05
N ASP A 124 2.26 3.85 -4.66
CA ASP A 124 2.93 4.81 -5.51
C ASP A 124 4.18 4.18 -6.11
N GLU A 125 4.13 3.85 -7.40
CA GLU A 125 5.22 3.21 -8.16
C GLU A 125 5.89 2.04 -7.41
N PRO A 126 5.17 1.03 -6.92
CA PRO A 126 5.66 0.05 -5.95
C PRO A 126 6.85 -0.80 -6.43
N CYS A 127 7.14 -0.81 -7.73
CA CYS A 127 8.20 -1.61 -8.34
C CYS A 127 9.33 -0.79 -8.97
N SER A 128 9.27 0.55 -8.99
CA SER A 128 10.18 1.39 -9.78
C SER A 128 11.65 1.28 -9.40
N ALA A 129 11.96 0.93 -8.15
CA ALA A 129 13.33 0.81 -7.63
C ALA A 129 13.80 -0.64 -7.45
N LEU A 130 13.07 -1.62 -8.04
CA LEU A 130 13.30 -3.04 -7.83
C LEU A 130 13.88 -3.71 -9.07
N ASP A 131 14.64 -4.78 -8.85
CA ASP A 131 15.07 -5.68 -9.93
C ASP A 131 13.88 -6.49 -10.49
N PRO A 132 14.03 -7.13 -11.67
CA PRO A 132 12.92 -7.85 -12.30
C PRO A 132 12.33 -8.99 -11.47
N ILE A 133 13.15 -9.67 -10.65
CA ILE A 133 12.69 -10.79 -9.81
C ILE A 133 11.85 -10.25 -8.65
N ALA A 134 12.32 -9.19 -7.99
CA ALA A 134 11.58 -8.53 -6.94
C ALA A 134 10.28 -7.89 -7.47
N THR A 135 10.32 -7.31 -8.68
CA THR A 135 9.14 -6.78 -9.37
C THR A 135 8.08 -7.87 -9.58
N ALA A 136 8.46 -9.02 -10.13
CA ALA A 136 7.53 -10.13 -10.33
C ALA A 136 6.85 -10.57 -9.04
N LYS A 137 7.62 -10.70 -7.94
CA LYS A 137 7.07 -11.03 -6.63
C LYS A 137 6.07 -9.99 -6.09
N ILE A 138 6.30 -8.69 -6.35
CA ILE A 138 5.35 -7.65 -5.96
C ILE A 138 4.09 -7.70 -6.82
N GLU A 139 4.20 -7.97 -8.12
CA GLU A 139 3.05 -8.11 -9.01
C GLU A 139 2.18 -9.33 -8.64
N GLU A 140 2.79 -10.48 -8.33
CA GLU A 140 2.10 -11.66 -7.80
C GLU A 140 1.39 -11.32 -6.48
N LEU A 141 2.08 -10.63 -5.57
CA LEU A 141 1.50 -10.18 -4.30
C LEU A 141 0.31 -9.24 -4.50
N ILE A 142 0.38 -8.31 -5.45
CA ILE A 142 -0.74 -7.41 -5.78
C ILE A 142 -1.95 -8.23 -6.26
N ASP A 143 -1.71 -9.25 -7.09
CA ASP A 143 -2.74 -10.12 -7.63
C ASP A 143 -3.46 -10.93 -6.51
N GLU A 144 -2.72 -11.39 -5.51
CA GLU A 144 -3.30 -12.06 -4.34
C GLU A 144 -4.05 -11.07 -3.42
N LEU A 145 -3.49 -9.90 -3.17
CA LEU A 145 -4.06 -8.92 -2.25
C LEU A 145 -5.37 -8.30 -2.78
N ARG A 146 -5.56 -8.19 -4.09
CA ARG A 146 -6.80 -7.62 -4.67
C ARG A 146 -8.05 -8.43 -4.35
N GLU A 147 -7.91 -9.70 -3.97
CA GLU A 147 -9.04 -10.53 -3.52
C GLU A 147 -9.61 -10.05 -2.16
N SER A 148 -8.79 -9.35 -1.38
CA SER A 148 -9.16 -8.91 -0.03
C SER A 148 -9.19 -7.39 0.15
N PHE A 149 -8.56 -6.63 -0.73
CA PHE A 149 -8.40 -5.18 -0.61
C PHE A 149 -8.70 -4.47 -1.93
N SER A 150 -9.25 -3.26 -1.85
CA SER A 150 -9.26 -2.34 -3.00
C SER A 150 -7.88 -1.73 -3.16
N ILE A 151 -7.24 -1.94 -4.33
CA ILE A 151 -5.87 -1.45 -4.58
C ILE A 151 -5.92 -0.36 -5.65
N VAL A 152 -5.26 0.76 -5.38
CA VAL A 152 -5.06 1.85 -6.33
C VAL A 152 -3.57 2.04 -6.53
N ILE A 153 -3.09 1.85 -7.75
CA ILE A 153 -1.67 1.93 -8.10
C ILE A 153 -1.43 3.12 -9.01
N VAL A 154 -0.43 3.92 -8.69
CA VAL A 154 0.16 4.89 -9.62
C VAL A 154 1.43 4.25 -10.20
N THR A 155 1.55 4.22 -11.51
CA THR A 155 2.74 3.70 -12.19
C THR A 155 2.95 4.42 -13.53
N HIS A 156 4.20 4.59 -13.92
CA HIS A 156 4.57 5.04 -15.26
C HIS A 156 4.82 3.84 -16.21
N SER A 157 4.77 2.61 -15.70
CA SER A 157 4.97 1.40 -16.49
C SER A 157 3.64 0.91 -17.07
N MET A 158 3.44 1.15 -18.36
CA MET A 158 2.27 0.65 -19.10
C MET A 158 2.17 -0.88 -19.03
N GLN A 159 3.32 -1.57 -19.07
CA GLN A 159 3.35 -3.03 -18.97
C GLN A 159 2.88 -3.53 -17.60
N GLN A 160 3.26 -2.86 -16.52
CA GLN A 160 2.78 -3.18 -15.19
C GLN A 160 1.28 -2.94 -15.09
N ALA A 161 0.80 -1.77 -15.51
CA ALA A 161 -0.63 -1.45 -15.51
C ALA A 161 -1.45 -2.52 -16.26
N ALA A 162 -0.97 -2.95 -17.45
CA ALA A 162 -1.64 -3.97 -18.25
C ALA A 162 -1.72 -5.35 -17.55
N ARG A 163 -0.71 -5.69 -16.71
CA ARG A 163 -0.68 -7.00 -16.02
C ARG A 163 -1.51 -7.05 -14.75
N VAL A 164 -1.47 -5.97 -13.93
CA VAL A 164 -2.00 -6.06 -12.57
C VAL A 164 -3.35 -5.36 -12.36
N SER A 165 -3.80 -4.50 -13.29
CA SER A 165 -5.02 -3.73 -13.09
C SER A 165 -6.22 -4.26 -13.88
N GLN A 166 -7.42 -4.15 -13.31
CA GLN A 166 -8.69 -4.41 -13.98
C GLN A 166 -9.19 -3.16 -14.70
N ARG A 167 -8.93 -1.99 -14.11
CA ARG A 167 -9.30 -0.69 -14.67
C ARG A 167 -8.09 0.22 -14.67
N THR A 168 -7.92 0.98 -15.73
CA THR A 168 -6.82 1.93 -15.91
C THR A 168 -7.37 3.33 -16.12
N ALA A 169 -6.75 4.31 -15.47
CA ALA A 169 -6.95 5.73 -15.71
C ALA A 169 -5.67 6.31 -16.30
N PHE A 170 -5.72 6.83 -17.51
CA PHE A 170 -4.57 7.43 -18.18
C PHE A 170 -4.54 8.93 -17.97
N PHE A 171 -3.44 9.41 -17.39
CA PHE A 171 -3.18 10.84 -17.17
C PHE A 171 -2.07 11.33 -18.10
N HIS A 172 -2.27 12.50 -18.67
CA HIS A 172 -1.25 13.22 -19.41
C HIS A 172 -1.16 14.67 -18.92
N LEU A 173 0.04 15.10 -18.51
CA LEU A 173 0.31 16.45 -17.97
C LEU A 173 -0.71 16.88 -16.88
N GLY A 174 -1.06 15.98 -15.97
CA GLY A 174 -1.99 16.26 -14.86
C GLY A 174 -3.47 16.23 -15.23
N VAL A 175 -3.81 15.95 -16.50
CA VAL A 175 -5.20 15.85 -16.97
C VAL A 175 -5.58 14.37 -17.17
N LEU A 176 -6.75 13.99 -16.67
CA LEU A 176 -7.34 12.68 -16.96
C LEU A 176 -7.79 12.65 -18.43
N VAL A 177 -7.16 11.78 -19.22
CA VAL A 177 -7.45 11.63 -20.65
C VAL A 177 -8.50 10.56 -20.88
N GLU A 178 -8.31 9.40 -20.26
CA GLU A 178 -9.22 8.26 -20.42
C GLU A 178 -9.26 7.42 -19.14
N VAL A 179 -10.38 6.75 -18.90
CA VAL A 179 -10.56 5.75 -17.86
C VAL A 179 -11.50 4.64 -18.34
N GLY A 180 -11.11 3.40 -18.13
CA GLY A 180 -11.90 2.24 -18.56
C GLY A 180 -11.32 0.91 -18.11
N GLU A 181 -11.89 -0.17 -18.65
CA GLU A 181 -11.33 -1.50 -18.49
C GLU A 181 -9.94 -1.55 -19.11
N THR A 182 -9.00 -2.15 -18.41
CA THR A 182 -7.58 -2.17 -18.80
C THR A 182 -7.39 -2.77 -20.19
N GLU A 183 -8.02 -3.90 -20.48
CA GLU A 183 -7.94 -4.56 -21.78
C GLU A 183 -8.35 -3.60 -22.91
N ARG A 184 -9.46 -2.87 -22.74
CA ARG A 184 -9.94 -1.90 -23.72
C ARG A 184 -8.93 -0.78 -23.94
N ILE A 185 -8.41 -0.16 -22.88
CA ILE A 185 -7.47 0.98 -22.98
C ILE A 185 -6.17 0.58 -23.69
N PHE A 186 -5.70 -0.67 -23.50
CA PHE A 186 -4.45 -1.13 -24.11
C PHE A 186 -4.62 -1.72 -25.50
N THR A 187 -5.82 -2.11 -25.92
CA THR A 187 -6.07 -2.73 -27.23
C THR A 187 -6.80 -1.81 -28.21
N ASN A 188 -7.62 -0.88 -27.69
CA ASN A 188 -8.44 0.02 -28.51
C ASN A 188 -8.70 1.35 -27.76
N PRO A 189 -7.65 2.18 -27.59
CA PRO A 189 -7.72 3.46 -26.88
C PRO A 189 -8.54 4.51 -27.64
#